data_ef6aef25327ff9dd376384ebdce35213
#
_entry.id   ef6aef25327ff9dd376384ebdce35213
#
_cell.length_a   1.000
_cell.length_b   1.000
_cell.length_c   1.000
_cell.angle_alpha   90.00
_cell.angle_beta   90.00
_cell.angle_gamma   90.00
#
_symmetry.space_group_name_H-M   'P 1'
#
loop_
_entity.id
_entity.type
_entity.pdbx_description
1 polymer ?
#
loop_
_entity_poly.entity_id
_entity_poly.type
_entity_poly.pdbx_seq_one_letter_code
_entity_poly.pdbx_strand_id
1 'polypeptide(L)'
;MYKTRAIRFIQNRHIFYSVVIPASILSEMARVDAWDPNNPMSGYQRIPSESRKREIGQYAMKPDSIMPVGGLLNARNLDDSDGEKYGSRLKFEEEYKDGEISFGVLTIPDKALPLYIVDMQHRIGGYEWAIQQQGGERLESFPLVATIADGLSKMEEVDQFDIINTTQKKVRTDLARRLKSIQITDVDHMLALDKRGKLWEAKGPLIAEKMNTTNGPWLGKILPPNKSKVDQPTMAVRETSFVTSLKPILQTPYFIRQAEEAAAELINRYWCAIQKVWPEAFDNPDSYVIQKSPGVFSLHELAPEVFEMARDKGDITVKNIYEIVKSLIEIGGSDYWETENSDGAAGYGNMKGFRFLASDLRQFLPKIES
;
A
#
# COMPACT_ATOMS: atom_id res chain seq x y z
N MET A 1 -12.60 -28.28 -26.35
CA MET A 1 -11.29 -28.01 -27.01
C MET A 1 -11.22 -26.54 -27.39
N TYR A 2 -10.19 -25.82 -26.96
CA TYR A 2 -9.97 -24.38 -27.24
C TYR A 2 -8.67 -24.19 -28.05
N LYS A 3 -8.69 -23.27 -29.01
CA LYS A 3 -7.51 -22.88 -29.81
C LYS A 3 -7.24 -21.41 -29.70
N THR A 4 -5.95 -21.03 -29.55
CA THR A 4 -5.52 -19.63 -29.50
C THR A 4 -4.12 -19.47 -30.10
N ARG A 5 -3.80 -18.24 -30.53
CA ARG A 5 -2.43 -17.87 -30.86
C ARG A 5 -1.57 -17.91 -29.60
N ALA A 6 -0.35 -18.40 -29.72
CA ALA A 6 0.58 -18.52 -28.61
C ALA A 6 2.02 -18.26 -29.00
N ILE A 7 2.78 -17.78 -28.04
CA ILE A 7 4.25 -17.74 -28.08
C ILE A 7 4.75 -18.88 -27.20
N ARG A 8 5.42 -19.86 -27.80
CA ARG A 8 6.06 -20.97 -27.10
C ARG A 8 7.51 -20.61 -26.78
N PHE A 9 7.94 -20.83 -25.56
CA PHE A 9 9.32 -20.67 -25.13
C PHE A 9 9.71 -21.74 -24.10
N ILE A 10 11.00 -21.94 -23.93
CA ILE A 10 11.57 -22.93 -23.03
C ILE A 10 12.43 -22.22 -21.99
N GLN A 11 12.23 -22.56 -20.73
CA GLN A 11 13.11 -22.15 -19.62
C GLN A 11 13.66 -23.42 -18.97
N ASN A 12 14.98 -23.63 -19.08
CA ASN A 12 15.62 -24.89 -18.73
C ASN A 12 14.93 -26.08 -19.43
N ARG A 13 14.23 -26.92 -18.68
CA ARG A 13 13.53 -28.11 -19.23
C ARG A 13 12.02 -27.90 -19.41
N HIS A 14 11.49 -26.76 -18.98
CA HIS A 14 10.04 -26.52 -18.93
C HIS A 14 9.59 -25.74 -20.16
N ILE A 15 8.48 -26.18 -20.72
CA ILE A 15 7.83 -25.52 -21.87
C ILE A 15 6.73 -24.61 -21.32
N PHE A 16 6.66 -23.41 -21.87
CA PHE A 16 5.68 -22.40 -21.54
C PHE A 16 5.03 -21.84 -22.81
N TYR A 17 3.76 -21.45 -22.68
CA TYR A 17 3.01 -20.79 -23.72
C TYR A 17 2.43 -19.47 -23.18
N SER A 18 2.84 -18.34 -23.77
CA SER A 18 2.20 -17.06 -23.51
C SER A 18 1.02 -16.88 -24.45
N VAL A 19 -0.17 -16.60 -23.88
CA VAL A 19 -1.45 -16.56 -24.59
C VAL A 19 -2.29 -15.36 -24.14
N VAL A 20 -3.24 -14.98 -24.99
CA VAL A 20 -4.32 -14.05 -24.64
C VAL A 20 -5.64 -14.80 -24.79
N ILE A 21 -6.41 -14.87 -23.71
CA ILE A 21 -7.66 -15.63 -23.65
C ILE A 21 -8.78 -14.70 -23.13
N PRO A 22 -10.00 -14.73 -23.72
CA PRO A 22 -11.16 -14.03 -23.18
C PRO A 22 -11.44 -14.41 -21.73
N ALA A 23 -11.83 -13.44 -20.91
CA ALA A 23 -12.03 -13.63 -19.48
C ALA A 23 -13.04 -14.73 -19.14
N SER A 24 -14.18 -14.81 -19.85
CA SER A 24 -15.18 -15.87 -19.67
C SER A 24 -14.59 -17.25 -19.89
N ILE A 25 -13.88 -17.44 -21.01
CA ILE A 25 -13.28 -18.72 -21.40
C ILE A 25 -12.20 -19.11 -20.39
N LEU A 26 -11.36 -18.16 -19.96
CA LEU A 26 -10.32 -18.43 -18.99
C LEU A 26 -10.89 -18.83 -17.62
N SER A 27 -12.00 -18.21 -17.21
CA SER A 27 -12.69 -18.55 -15.95
C SER A 27 -13.27 -19.98 -15.99
N GLU A 28 -13.80 -20.42 -17.13
CA GLU A 28 -14.34 -21.77 -17.30
C GLU A 28 -13.25 -22.85 -17.31
N MET A 29 -12.07 -22.49 -17.86
CA MET A 29 -10.96 -23.44 -18.05
C MET A 29 -10.04 -23.54 -16.82
N ALA A 30 -9.99 -22.52 -15.96
CA ALA A 30 -9.02 -22.40 -14.89
C ALA A 30 -9.60 -22.79 -13.53
N ARG A 31 -8.78 -23.41 -12.68
CA ARG A 31 -9.17 -23.86 -11.35
C ARG A 31 -8.10 -23.58 -10.31
N VAL A 32 -8.54 -23.12 -9.15
CA VAL A 32 -7.67 -23.00 -7.96
C VAL A 32 -7.51 -24.36 -7.29
N ASP A 33 -6.28 -24.79 -7.02
CA ASP A 33 -6.00 -25.97 -6.21
C ASP A 33 -5.98 -25.56 -4.72
N ALA A 34 -7.19 -25.37 -4.17
CA ALA A 34 -7.35 -24.89 -2.80
C ALA A 34 -7.03 -25.98 -1.78
N TRP A 35 -6.34 -25.58 -0.70
CA TRP A 35 -6.10 -26.42 0.45
C TRP A 35 -7.40 -26.67 1.24
N ASP A 36 -7.65 -27.92 1.58
CA ASP A 36 -8.79 -28.32 2.41
C ASP A 36 -8.28 -28.82 3.77
N PRO A 37 -8.70 -28.22 4.90
CA PRO A 37 -8.30 -28.66 6.23
C PRO A 37 -8.73 -30.10 6.56
N ASN A 38 -9.79 -30.62 5.92
CA ASN A 38 -10.26 -31.98 6.10
C ASN A 38 -9.49 -32.99 5.25
N ASN A 39 -8.72 -32.53 4.27
CA ASN A 39 -7.83 -33.34 3.44
C ASN A 39 -6.49 -32.60 3.26
N PRO A 40 -5.53 -32.75 4.20
CA PRO A 40 -4.26 -32.03 4.17
C PRO A 40 -3.39 -32.32 2.94
N MET A 41 -3.67 -33.40 2.21
CA MET A 41 -3.00 -33.74 0.96
C MET A 41 -3.68 -33.12 -0.28
N SER A 42 -4.74 -32.33 -0.11
CA SER A 42 -5.43 -31.60 -1.16
C SER A 42 -4.57 -30.47 -1.74
N GLY A 43 -5.15 -29.39 -2.15
CA GLY A 43 -4.45 -28.24 -2.75
C GLY A 43 -3.44 -27.57 -1.81
N TYR A 44 -2.81 -26.52 -2.32
CA TYR A 44 -1.79 -25.73 -1.59
C TYR A 44 -2.16 -24.24 -1.48
N GLN A 45 -3.17 -23.80 -2.17
CA GLN A 45 -3.56 -22.38 -2.19
C GLN A 45 -4.68 -22.10 -1.18
N ARG A 46 -4.71 -20.85 -0.71
CA ARG A 46 -5.86 -20.39 0.09
C ARG A 46 -7.09 -20.25 -0.79
N ILE A 47 -8.26 -20.45 -0.23
CA ILE A 47 -9.51 -20.10 -0.88
C ILE A 47 -9.48 -18.62 -1.26
N PRO A 48 -9.80 -18.24 -2.52
CA PRO A 48 -9.79 -16.85 -2.96
C PRO A 48 -10.72 -15.98 -2.11
N SER A 49 -10.21 -14.82 -1.69
CA SER A 49 -10.98 -13.87 -0.88
C SER A 49 -12.09 -13.21 -1.72
N GLU A 50 -13.33 -13.34 -1.32
CA GLU A 50 -14.49 -12.72 -1.97
C GLU A 50 -14.40 -11.18 -1.99
N SER A 51 -13.85 -10.57 -0.93
CA SER A 51 -13.64 -9.12 -0.92
C SER A 51 -12.65 -8.68 -1.99
N ARG A 52 -11.58 -9.44 -2.21
CA ARG A 52 -10.59 -9.16 -3.25
C ARG A 52 -11.12 -9.39 -4.66
N LYS A 53 -11.93 -10.42 -4.87
CA LYS A 53 -12.63 -10.64 -6.15
C LYS A 53 -13.51 -9.44 -6.47
N ARG A 54 -14.33 -8.98 -5.52
CA ARG A 54 -15.18 -7.79 -5.68
C ARG A 54 -14.37 -6.53 -5.99
N GLU A 55 -13.28 -6.29 -5.29
CA GLU A 55 -12.41 -5.13 -5.52
C GLU A 55 -11.87 -5.11 -6.95
N ILE A 56 -11.36 -6.25 -7.43
CA ILE A 56 -10.86 -6.39 -8.80
C ILE A 56 -12.02 -6.30 -9.81
N GLY A 57 -13.15 -6.93 -9.53
CA GLY A 57 -14.33 -6.85 -10.39
C GLY A 57 -14.86 -5.42 -10.53
N GLN A 58 -14.94 -4.67 -9.43
CA GLN A 58 -15.32 -3.25 -9.46
C GLN A 58 -14.31 -2.39 -10.25
N TYR A 59 -13.02 -2.73 -10.18
CA TYR A 59 -12.01 -2.08 -11.02
C TYR A 59 -12.24 -2.44 -12.51
N ALA A 60 -12.44 -3.72 -12.85
CA ALA A 60 -12.68 -4.19 -14.20
C ALA A 60 -13.93 -3.56 -14.84
N MET A 61 -14.95 -3.25 -14.03
CA MET A 61 -16.18 -2.58 -14.48
C MET A 61 -15.98 -1.11 -14.90
N LYS A 62 -14.85 -0.48 -14.58
CA LYS A 62 -14.56 0.88 -15.03
C LYS A 62 -14.31 0.91 -16.53
N PRO A 63 -14.74 1.98 -17.24
CA PRO A 63 -14.55 2.09 -18.69
C PRO A 63 -13.10 2.08 -19.16
N ASP A 64 -12.21 2.62 -18.32
CA ASP A 64 -10.78 2.80 -18.56
C ASP A 64 -9.89 1.74 -17.87
N SER A 65 -10.50 0.65 -17.39
CA SER A 65 -9.74 -0.40 -16.72
C SER A 65 -8.80 -1.13 -17.68
N ILE A 66 -7.57 -1.37 -17.21
CA ILE A 66 -6.56 -2.15 -17.92
C ILE A 66 -6.04 -3.28 -17.03
N MET A 67 -5.72 -4.44 -17.63
CA MET A 67 -5.18 -5.59 -16.92
C MET A 67 -4.04 -6.25 -17.73
N PRO A 68 -2.92 -5.56 -17.95
CA PRO A 68 -1.84 -6.05 -18.82
C PRO A 68 -0.95 -7.11 -18.16
N VAL A 69 -1.04 -7.27 -16.84
CA VAL A 69 -0.19 -8.22 -16.11
C VAL A 69 -0.73 -9.63 -16.24
N GLY A 70 0.02 -10.50 -16.87
CA GLY A 70 -0.29 -11.93 -16.99
C GLY A 70 -0.19 -12.69 -15.66
N GLY A 71 -0.73 -13.90 -15.66
CA GLY A 71 -0.60 -14.84 -14.57
C GLY A 71 -0.03 -16.17 -15.03
N LEU A 72 0.27 -17.05 -14.09
CA LEU A 72 0.80 -18.38 -14.35
C LEU A 72 -0.28 -19.45 -14.10
N LEU A 73 -0.49 -20.28 -15.11
CA LEU A 73 -1.34 -21.48 -15.04
C LEU A 73 -0.50 -22.71 -15.39
N ASN A 74 -0.97 -23.89 -15.04
CA ASN A 74 -0.33 -25.14 -15.38
C ASN A 74 -1.31 -26.17 -15.95
N ALA A 75 -0.98 -26.78 -17.06
CA ALA A 75 -1.61 -27.98 -17.57
C ALA A 75 -0.88 -29.19 -16.97
N ARG A 76 -1.37 -29.73 -15.84
CA ARG A 76 -0.74 -30.85 -15.16
C ARG A 76 -0.72 -32.10 -16.03
N ASN A 77 0.40 -32.82 -16.00
CA ASN A 77 0.41 -34.20 -16.45
C ASN A 77 -0.36 -35.04 -15.40
N LEU A 78 -1.45 -35.69 -15.78
CA LEU A 78 -2.08 -36.68 -14.93
C LEU A 78 -1.25 -37.97 -15.04
N ASP A 79 -0.78 -38.50 -13.94
CA ASP A 79 -0.28 -39.85 -13.91
C ASP A 79 -1.45 -40.78 -14.21
N ASP A 80 -1.28 -41.67 -15.19
CA ASP A 80 -2.20 -42.75 -15.37
C ASP A 80 -2.05 -43.73 -14.20
N SER A 81 -3.09 -44.49 -13.90
CA SER A 81 -3.10 -45.54 -12.86
C SER A 81 -1.96 -46.52 -13.04
N ASP A 82 -1.33 -46.60 -14.21
CA ASP A 82 -0.25 -47.52 -14.59
C ASP A 82 1.17 -46.89 -14.57
N GLY A 83 1.33 -45.60 -14.13
CA GLY A 83 2.64 -44.99 -13.93
C GLY A 83 3.36 -44.54 -15.20
N GLU A 84 2.72 -44.55 -16.37
CA GLU A 84 3.27 -43.99 -17.58
C GLU A 84 3.17 -42.42 -17.54
N LYS A 85 4.31 -41.74 -17.65
CA LYS A 85 4.34 -40.31 -17.85
C LYS A 85 3.85 -39.97 -19.26
N TYR A 86 2.60 -39.50 -19.36
CA TYR A 86 2.15 -38.92 -20.61
C TYR A 86 2.94 -37.66 -20.96
N GLY A 87 3.31 -37.56 -22.22
CA GLY A 87 3.85 -36.31 -22.79
C GLY A 87 2.84 -35.18 -22.70
N SER A 88 3.26 -34.01 -23.14
CA SER A 88 2.46 -32.79 -23.19
C SER A 88 1.02 -33.06 -23.60
N ARG A 89 0.06 -32.58 -22.81
CA ARG A 89 -1.36 -32.63 -23.12
C ARG A 89 -1.80 -31.54 -24.07
N LEU A 90 -0.97 -30.49 -24.12
CA LEU A 90 -1.16 -29.35 -25.03
C LEU A 90 -0.62 -29.72 -26.41
N LYS A 91 -1.24 -29.20 -27.46
CA LYS A 91 -0.77 -29.38 -28.83
C LYS A 91 -0.40 -28.03 -29.39
N PHE A 92 0.81 -27.91 -29.91
CA PHE A 92 1.31 -26.67 -30.51
C PHE A 92 1.65 -26.91 -31.97
N GLU A 93 1.05 -26.14 -32.85
CA GLU A 93 1.35 -26.09 -34.26
C GLU A 93 2.24 -24.86 -34.52
N GLU A 94 3.54 -25.09 -34.69
CA GLU A 94 4.50 -24.03 -34.98
C GLU A 94 4.28 -23.48 -36.40
N GLU A 95 4.18 -22.15 -36.48
CA GLU A 95 4.05 -21.44 -37.76
C GLU A 95 5.33 -20.67 -38.10
N TYR A 96 6.02 -20.16 -37.08
CA TYR A 96 7.23 -19.40 -37.23
C TYR A 96 8.12 -19.58 -36.00
N LYS A 97 9.43 -19.57 -36.19
CA LYS A 97 10.44 -19.68 -35.12
C LYS A 97 11.48 -18.58 -35.27
N ASP A 98 11.82 -17.97 -34.11
CA ASP A 98 12.90 -16.98 -33.99
C ASP A 98 13.78 -17.36 -32.78
N GLY A 99 14.96 -17.86 -33.02
CA GLY A 99 15.84 -18.39 -32.00
C GLY A 99 15.19 -19.52 -31.17
N GLU A 100 15.08 -19.32 -29.88
CA GLU A 100 14.45 -20.27 -28.94
C GLU A 100 12.94 -20.04 -28.76
N ILE A 101 12.37 -19.07 -29.48
CA ILE A 101 10.95 -18.68 -29.36
C ILE A 101 10.20 -19.13 -30.60
N SER A 102 9.08 -19.81 -30.41
CA SER A 102 8.21 -20.24 -31.51
C SER A 102 6.86 -19.54 -31.41
N PHE A 103 6.29 -19.20 -32.56
CA PHE A 103 4.98 -18.58 -32.72
C PHE A 103 4.07 -19.55 -33.45
N GLY A 104 2.83 -19.68 -33.01
CA GLY A 104 1.90 -20.60 -33.65
C GLY A 104 0.55 -20.69 -32.96
N VAL A 105 -0.11 -21.83 -33.12
CA VAL A 105 -1.44 -22.10 -32.58
C VAL A 105 -1.33 -23.14 -31.47
N LEU A 106 -1.73 -22.74 -30.26
CA LEU A 106 -1.88 -23.64 -29.13
C LEU A 106 -3.31 -24.20 -29.12
N THR A 107 -3.43 -25.51 -29.08
CA THR A 107 -4.66 -26.22 -28.83
C THR A 107 -4.67 -26.78 -27.42
N ILE A 108 -5.67 -26.41 -26.62
CA ILE A 108 -5.93 -26.91 -25.26
C ILE A 108 -7.08 -27.92 -25.37
N PRO A 109 -6.82 -29.24 -25.35
CA PRO A 109 -7.86 -30.26 -25.40
C PRO A 109 -8.63 -30.33 -24.07
N ASP A 110 -9.87 -30.79 -24.10
CA ASP A 110 -10.70 -30.93 -22.88
C ASP A 110 -10.02 -31.83 -21.82
N LYS A 111 -9.26 -32.84 -22.25
CA LYS A 111 -8.48 -33.70 -21.36
C LYS A 111 -7.32 -32.99 -20.64
N ALA A 112 -6.92 -31.79 -21.08
CA ALA A 112 -5.90 -30.97 -20.43
C ALA A 112 -6.51 -30.04 -19.37
N LEU A 113 -7.82 -30.00 -19.26
CA LEU A 113 -8.53 -29.19 -18.26
C LEU A 113 -8.73 -29.99 -16.95
N PRO A 114 -8.83 -29.28 -15.82
CA PRO A 114 -8.68 -27.82 -15.71
C PRO A 114 -7.21 -27.37 -15.79
N LEU A 115 -6.98 -26.13 -16.21
CA LEU A 115 -5.71 -25.44 -16.03
C LEU A 115 -5.62 -25.01 -14.57
N TYR A 116 -4.60 -25.48 -13.84
CA TYR A 116 -4.41 -25.10 -12.46
C TYR A 116 -3.79 -23.73 -12.32
N ILE A 117 -4.42 -22.85 -11.57
CA ILE A 117 -3.95 -21.48 -11.36
C ILE A 117 -2.79 -21.51 -10.35
N VAL A 118 -1.60 -21.08 -10.76
CA VAL A 118 -0.46 -20.86 -9.87
C VAL A 118 -0.48 -19.42 -9.35
N ASP A 119 -0.69 -18.44 -10.24
CA ASP A 119 -0.95 -17.03 -9.90
C ASP A 119 -2.09 -16.50 -10.77
N MET A 120 -2.78 -15.49 -10.33
CA MET A 120 -3.89 -14.72 -10.88
C MET A 120 -5.30 -15.16 -10.42
N GLN A 121 -5.42 -15.98 -9.38
CA GLN A 121 -6.72 -16.47 -8.89
C GLN A 121 -7.74 -15.35 -8.59
N HIS A 122 -7.30 -14.25 -7.97
CA HIS A 122 -8.18 -13.12 -7.65
C HIS A 122 -8.56 -12.30 -8.89
N ARG A 123 -7.70 -12.27 -9.91
CA ARG A 123 -7.97 -11.60 -11.18
C ARG A 123 -9.03 -12.36 -11.96
N ILE A 124 -8.85 -13.65 -12.18
CA ILE A 124 -9.86 -14.50 -12.84
C ILE A 124 -11.18 -14.43 -12.09
N GLY A 125 -11.19 -14.67 -10.77
CA GLY A 125 -12.42 -14.59 -9.98
C GLY A 125 -13.05 -13.20 -9.91
N GLY A 126 -12.26 -12.13 -10.08
CA GLY A 126 -12.75 -10.76 -10.17
C GLY A 126 -13.50 -10.51 -11.50
N TYR A 127 -12.95 -10.97 -12.62
CA TYR A 127 -13.64 -10.90 -13.90
C TYR A 127 -14.89 -11.80 -13.93
N GLU A 128 -14.83 -13.03 -13.41
CA GLU A 128 -15.98 -13.90 -13.25
C GLU A 128 -17.11 -13.21 -12.46
N TRP A 129 -16.79 -12.61 -11.32
CA TRP A 129 -17.73 -11.83 -10.53
C TRP A 129 -18.27 -10.63 -11.31
N ALA A 130 -17.45 -9.89 -12.04
CA ALA A 130 -17.84 -8.69 -12.78
C ALA A 130 -18.77 -9.02 -13.96
N ILE A 131 -18.52 -10.10 -14.68
CA ILE A 131 -19.36 -10.58 -15.79
C ILE A 131 -20.80 -10.86 -15.31
N GLN A 132 -20.98 -11.33 -14.08
CA GLN A 132 -22.29 -11.60 -13.48
C GLN A 132 -23.02 -10.34 -13.01
N GLN A 133 -22.38 -9.16 -13.02
CA GLN A 133 -23.06 -7.92 -12.65
C GLN A 133 -23.75 -7.28 -13.86
N GLN A 134 -24.76 -6.45 -13.61
CA GLN A 134 -25.42 -5.68 -14.65
C GLN A 134 -24.42 -4.81 -15.44
N GLY A 135 -24.35 -4.96 -16.74
CA GLY A 135 -23.40 -4.27 -17.62
C GLY A 135 -22.00 -4.90 -17.62
N GLY A 136 -21.85 -6.10 -17.05
CA GLY A 136 -20.61 -6.87 -17.04
C GLY A 136 -20.37 -7.70 -18.30
N GLU A 137 -21.38 -7.91 -19.13
CA GLU A 137 -21.35 -8.78 -20.32
C GLU A 137 -20.22 -8.38 -21.29
N ARG A 138 -19.94 -7.08 -21.37
CA ARG A 138 -18.82 -6.55 -22.16
C ARG A 138 -17.45 -7.13 -21.77
N LEU A 139 -17.32 -7.66 -20.56
CA LEU A 139 -16.07 -8.23 -20.02
C LEU A 139 -15.90 -9.71 -20.38
N GLU A 140 -16.91 -10.38 -20.93
CA GLU A 140 -16.77 -11.78 -21.38
C GLU A 140 -15.62 -11.95 -22.37
N SER A 141 -15.50 -11.03 -23.33
CA SER A 141 -14.46 -11.03 -24.35
C SER A 141 -13.20 -10.27 -23.93
N PHE A 142 -13.12 -9.75 -22.68
CA PHE A 142 -11.95 -8.97 -22.24
C PHE A 142 -10.68 -9.81 -22.31
N PRO A 143 -9.61 -9.32 -22.99
CA PRO A 143 -8.41 -10.09 -23.23
C PRO A 143 -7.53 -10.17 -21.95
N LEU A 144 -7.42 -11.35 -21.37
CA LEU A 144 -6.51 -11.63 -20.27
C LEU A 144 -5.23 -12.32 -20.77
N VAL A 145 -4.09 -11.79 -20.37
CA VAL A 145 -2.77 -12.39 -20.64
C VAL A 145 -2.52 -13.51 -19.63
N ALA A 146 -2.09 -14.67 -20.10
CA ALA A 146 -1.67 -15.79 -19.26
C ALA A 146 -0.44 -16.49 -19.83
N THR A 147 0.37 -17.05 -18.93
CA THR A 147 1.42 -18.00 -19.27
C THR A 147 0.96 -19.38 -18.81
N ILE A 148 0.92 -20.34 -19.70
CA ILE A 148 0.55 -21.72 -19.39
C ILE A 148 1.81 -22.56 -19.40
N ALA A 149 2.15 -23.17 -18.27
CA ALA A 149 3.20 -24.16 -18.15
C ALA A 149 2.66 -25.52 -18.61
N ASP A 150 3.52 -26.29 -19.28
CA ASP A 150 3.18 -27.60 -19.81
C ASP A 150 3.77 -28.70 -18.91
N GLY A 151 2.96 -29.13 -17.93
CA GLY A 151 3.29 -30.31 -17.12
C GLY A 151 4.22 -30.04 -15.94
N LEU A 152 4.14 -28.87 -15.28
CA LEU A 152 4.79 -28.73 -13.96
C LEU A 152 4.20 -29.76 -12.98
N SER A 153 5.06 -30.39 -12.20
CA SER A 153 4.64 -31.18 -11.04
C SER A 153 3.99 -30.29 -9.97
N LYS A 154 3.22 -30.89 -9.07
CA LYS A 154 2.59 -30.15 -7.97
C LYS A 154 3.62 -29.44 -7.09
N MET A 155 4.79 -30.03 -6.85
CA MET A 155 5.87 -29.38 -6.09
C MET A 155 6.42 -28.17 -6.84
N GLU A 156 6.66 -28.28 -8.15
CA GLU A 156 7.13 -27.14 -8.95
C GLU A 156 6.08 -26.01 -9.01
N GLU A 157 4.78 -26.32 -9.01
CA GLU A 157 3.72 -25.30 -8.84
C GLU A 157 3.82 -24.59 -7.48
N VAL A 158 4.00 -25.37 -6.39
CA VAL A 158 4.15 -24.83 -5.02
C VAL A 158 5.37 -23.91 -4.94
N ASP A 159 6.51 -24.33 -5.52
CA ASP A 159 7.72 -23.52 -5.54
C ASP A 159 7.49 -22.20 -6.31
N GLN A 160 6.87 -22.26 -7.50
CA GLN A 160 6.55 -21.06 -8.27
C GLN A 160 5.55 -20.16 -7.55
N PHE A 161 4.52 -20.75 -6.91
CA PHE A 161 3.55 -19.99 -6.10
C PHE A 161 4.24 -19.26 -4.94
N ASP A 162 5.15 -19.93 -4.24
CA ASP A 162 5.90 -19.32 -3.14
C ASP A 162 6.82 -18.21 -3.65
N ILE A 163 7.61 -18.45 -4.70
CA ILE A 163 8.49 -17.47 -5.31
C ILE A 163 7.70 -16.21 -5.72
N ILE A 164 6.59 -16.37 -6.45
CA ILE A 164 5.78 -15.24 -6.91
C ILE A 164 5.22 -14.44 -5.73
N ASN A 165 4.72 -15.12 -4.69
CA ASN A 165 4.07 -14.45 -3.56
C ASN A 165 5.05 -13.87 -2.53
N THR A 166 6.21 -14.50 -2.31
CA THR A 166 7.20 -14.06 -1.32
C THR A 166 8.16 -13.01 -1.85
N THR A 167 8.50 -13.07 -3.16
CA THR A 167 9.39 -12.08 -3.78
C THR A 167 8.69 -10.78 -4.13
N GLN A 168 7.37 -10.77 -4.26
CA GLN A 168 6.59 -9.53 -4.45
C GLN A 168 6.57 -8.72 -3.15
N LYS A 169 7.58 -7.87 -2.96
CA LYS A 169 7.53 -6.88 -1.89
C LYS A 169 6.41 -5.88 -2.17
N LYS A 170 5.50 -5.70 -1.22
CA LYS A 170 4.52 -4.60 -1.29
C LYS A 170 5.28 -3.28 -1.49
N VAL A 171 4.79 -2.44 -2.38
CA VAL A 171 5.28 -1.06 -2.51
C VAL A 171 5.25 -0.44 -1.10
N ARG A 172 6.37 0.11 -0.66
CA ARG A 172 6.46 0.74 0.66
C ARG A 172 5.40 1.84 0.77
N THR A 173 4.80 1.96 1.95
CA THR A 173 3.69 2.89 2.19
C THR A 173 4.07 4.34 1.87
N ASP A 174 5.31 4.72 2.13
CA ASP A 174 5.84 6.05 1.82
C ASP A 174 5.87 6.32 0.30
N LEU A 175 6.37 5.36 -0.48
CA LEU A 175 6.38 5.48 -1.94
C LEU A 175 4.95 5.45 -2.52
N ALA A 176 4.07 4.60 -2.00
CA ALA A 176 2.67 4.57 -2.43
C ALA A 176 1.95 5.90 -2.17
N ARG A 177 2.26 6.59 -1.06
CA ARG A 177 1.74 7.93 -0.76
C ARG A 177 2.31 9.00 -1.69
N ARG A 178 3.61 8.91 -2.00
CA ARG A 178 4.24 9.82 -2.99
C ARG A 178 3.62 9.68 -4.38
N LEU A 179 3.28 8.46 -4.81
CA LEU A 179 2.54 8.25 -6.05
C LEU A 179 1.15 8.89 -6.01
N LYS A 180 0.44 8.80 -4.88
CA LYS A 180 -0.86 9.50 -4.70
C LYS A 180 -0.69 11.03 -4.74
N SER A 181 0.38 11.59 -4.20
CA SER A 181 0.61 13.04 -4.26
C SER A 181 0.84 13.56 -5.69
N ILE A 182 1.36 12.73 -6.60
CA ILE A 182 1.42 13.07 -8.03
C ILE A 182 0.01 13.06 -8.65
N GLN A 183 -0.85 12.15 -8.23
CA GLN A 183 -2.21 12.01 -8.78
C GLN A 183 -3.17 13.12 -8.40
N ILE A 184 -2.94 13.87 -7.30
CA ILE A 184 -3.85 14.97 -6.90
C ILE A 184 -3.73 16.23 -7.78
N THR A 185 -2.82 16.27 -8.73
CA THR A 185 -2.83 17.28 -9.81
C THR A 185 -4.03 17.10 -10.73
N ASP A 186 -4.63 15.91 -10.76
CA ASP A 186 -5.88 15.61 -11.44
C ASP A 186 -7.07 15.76 -10.48
N VAL A 187 -8.04 16.61 -10.87
CA VAL A 187 -9.20 16.94 -10.03
C VAL A 187 -10.08 15.74 -9.74
N ASP A 188 -10.28 14.85 -10.69
CA ASP A 188 -11.13 13.65 -10.52
C ASP A 188 -10.49 12.66 -9.53
N HIS A 189 -9.17 12.49 -9.61
CA HIS A 189 -8.42 11.69 -8.62
C HIS A 189 -8.47 12.31 -7.23
N MET A 190 -8.31 13.62 -7.11
CA MET A 190 -8.42 14.35 -5.86
C MET A 190 -9.79 14.14 -5.21
N LEU A 191 -10.87 14.31 -5.97
CA LEU A 191 -12.24 14.10 -5.50
C LEU A 191 -12.50 12.65 -5.10
N ALA A 192 -11.92 11.68 -5.82
CA ALA A 192 -12.03 10.26 -5.48
C ALA A 192 -11.32 9.92 -4.17
N LEU A 193 -10.18 10.54 -3.89
CA LEU A 193 -9.45 10.39 -2.62
C LEU A 193 -10.21 11.06 -1.47
N ASP A 194 -10.81 12.22 -1.69
CA ASP A 194 -11.60 12.94 -0.69
C ASP A 194 -12.84 12.13 -0.29
N LYS A 195 -13.63 11.63 -1.24
CA LYS A 195 -14.78 10.74 -0.99
C LYS A 195 -14.43 9.49 -0.18
N ARG A 196 -13.18 9.00 -0.28
CA ARG A 196 -12.68 7.85 0.48
C ARG A 196 -12.05 8.23 1.83
N GLY A 197 -12.02 9.51 2.19
CA GLY A 197 -11.32 10.01 3.39
C GLY A 197 -9.81 9.79 3.36
N LYS A 198 -9.21 9.70 2.16
CA LYS A 198 -7.79 9.39 1.95
C LYS A 198 -6.98 10.54 1.35
N LEU A 199 -7.59 11.74 1.21
CA LEU A 199 -6.91 12.91 0.64
C LEU A 199 -5.67 13.31 1.47
N TRP A 200 -5.72 13.13 2.79
CA TRP A 200 -4.57 13.35 3.68
C TRP A 200 -3.34 12.48 3.32
N GLU A 201 -3.54 11.26 2.77
CA GLU A 201 -2.43 10.40 2.34
C GLU A 201 -1.68 10.96 1.14
N ALA A 202 -2.33 11.76 0.33
CA ALA A 202 -1.75 12.39 -0.85
C ALA A 202 -1.15 13.78 -0.52
N LYS A 203 -1.81 14.57 0.33
CA LYS A 203 -1.31 15.88 0.79
C LYS A 203 -0.14 15.77 1.76
N GLY A 204 -0.16 14.77 2.63
CA GLY A 204 0.82 14.61 3.70
C GLY A 204 2.29 14.60 3.23
N PRO A 205 2.68 13.85 2.17
CA PRO A 205 4.05 13.88 1.66
C PRO A 205 4.51 15.25 1.15
N LEU A 206 3.62 16.02 0.51
CA LEU A 206 3.94 17.38 0.02
C LEU A 206 4.15 18.34 1.19
N ILE A 207 3.30 18.25 2.21
CA ILE A 207 3.44 19.03 3.45
C ILE A 207 4.75 18.68 4.17
N ALA A 208 5.05 17.38 4.32
CA ALA A 208 6.28 16.92 4.95
C ALA A 208 7.54 17.41 4.21
N GLU A 209 7.52 17.37 2.89
CA GLU A 209 8.60 17.88 2.06
C GLU A 209 8.78 19.39 2.24
N LYS A 210 7.69 20.15 2.26
CA LYS A 210 7.71 21.59 2.48
C LYS A 210 8.29 21.93 3.84
N MET A 211 7.85 21.25 4.90
CA MET A 211 8.39 21.42 6.25
C MET A 211 9.87 21.05 6.37
N ASN A 212 10.29 20.01 5.62
CA ASN A 212 11.69 19.56 5.61
C ASN A 212 12.64 20.53 4.88
N THR A 213 12.10 21.43 4.04
CA THR A 213 12.87 22.40 3.24
C THR A 213 12.66 23.85 3.65
N THR A 214 11.69 24.13 4.51
CA THR A 214 11.39 25.49 5.01
C THR A 214 12.07 25.73 6.35
N ASN A 215 12.48 26.98 6.60
CA ASN A 215 13.08 27.35 7.89
C ASN A 215 12.11 27.09 9.05
N GLY A 216 12.57 26.37 10.04
CA GLY A 216 11.80 25.97 11.21
C GLY A 216 12.34 24.70 11.87
N PRO A 217 11.66 24.17 12.90
CA PRO A 217 12.14 23.02 13.68
C PRO A 217 12.32 21.74 12.87
N TRP A 218 11.68 21.65 11.69
CA TRP A 218 11.71 20.45 10.85
C TRP A 218 12.67 20.54 9.66
N LEU A 219 13.39 21.65 9.48
CA LEU A 219 14.37 21.80 8.39
C LEU A 219 15.45 20.70 8.45
N GLY A 220 15.47 19.83 7.43
CA GLY A 220 16.40 18.71 7.34
C GLY A 220 16.21 17.62 8.41
N LYS A 221 15.03 17.50 9.04
CA LYS A 221 14.75 16.53 10.12
C LYS A 221 13.87 15.35 9.70
N ILE A 222 13.23 15.41 8.53
CA ILE A 222 12.33 14.37 8.02
C ILE A 222 13.05 13.52 6.98
N LEU A 223 13.24 12.22 7.28
CA LEU A 223 13.94 11.27 6.41
C LEU A 223 13.01 10.84 5.26
N PRO A 224 13.31 11.23 4.00
CA PRO A 224 12.47 10.90 2.87
C PRO A 224 12.54 9.42 2.48
N PRO A 225 11.61 8.91 1.63
CA PRO A 225 11.66 7.56 1.10
C PRO A 225 13.00 7.24 0.43
N ASN A 226 13.40 5.97 0.49
CA ASN A 226 14.63 5.46 -0.14
C ASN A 226 15.95 6.06 0.36
N LYS A 227 15.92 6.80 1.49
CA LYS A 227 17.13 7.24 2.19
C LYS A 227 17.33 6.44 3.47
N SER A 228 18.58 6.30 3.88
CA SER A 228 18.98 5.64 5.13
C SER A 228 19.32 6.69 6.20
N LYS A 229 18.99 6.39 7.47
CA LYS A 229 19.45 7.23 8.59
C LYS A 229 20.98 7.21 8.72
N VAL A 230 21.63 6.14 8.28
CA VAL A 230 23.10 6.04 8.27
C VAL A 230 23.71 7.12 7.37
N ASP A 231 23.07 7.39 6.22
CA ASP A 231 23.53 8.40 5.27
C ASP A 231 23.12 9.83 5.67
N GLN A 232 22.14 9.94 6.57
CA GLN A 232 21.56 11.23 7.00
C GLN A 232 21.30 11.22 8.52
N PRO A 233 22.34 11.26 9.35
CA PRO A 233 22.24 11.07 10.80
C PRO A 233 21.48 12.18 11.53
N THR A 234 21.40 13.40 10.96
CA THR A 234 20.68 14.54 11.54
C THR A 234 19.15 14.43 11.45
N MET A 235 18.65 13.47 10.70
CA MET A 235 17.20 13.29 10.53
C MET A 235 16.58 12.57 11.71
N ALA A 236 15.48 13.12 12.24
CA ALA A 236 14.84 12.69 13.48
C ALA A 236 13.75 11.64 13.25
N VAL A 237 12.94 11.79 12.21
CA VAL A 237 11.76 10.95 11.95
C VAL A 237 11.67 10.52 10.48
N ARG A 238 11.13 9.32 10.22
CA ARG A 238 10.82 8.87 8.86
C ARG A 238 9.58 9.60 8.33
N GLU A 239 9.59 10.00 7.05
CA GLU A 239 8.44 10.62 6.39
C GLU A 239 7.15 9.83 6.59
N THR A 240 7.19 8.49 6.52
CA THR A 240 6.02 7.63 6.75
C THR A 240 5.36 7.87 8.10
N SER A 241 6.16 7.98 9.17
CA SER A 241 5.66 8.24 10.51
C SER A 241 5.16 9.67 10.64
N PHE A 242 5.90 10.63 10.12
CA PHE A 242 5.51 12.05 10.13
C PHE A 242 4.19 12.27 9.38
N VAL A 243 4.04 11.76 8.16
CA VAL A 243 2.80 11.85 7.37
C VAL A 243 1.65 11.13 8.07
N THR A 244 1.89 9.97 8.71
CA THR A 244 0.85 9.27 9.45
C THR A 244 0.36 10.08 10.64
N SER A 245 1.25 10.75 11.35
CA SER A 245 0.91 11.59 12.51
C SER A 245 0.14 12.86 12.14
N LEU A 246 0.28 13.36 10.89
CA LEU A 246 -0.49 14.51 10.40
C LEU A 246 -1.98 14.21 10.18
N LYS A 247 -2.38 12.94 10.19
CA LYS A 247 -3.76 12.55 9.90
C LYS A 247 -4.82 13.29 10.74
N PRO A 248 -4.70 13.43 12.07
CA PRO A 248 -5.69 14.18 12.87
C PRO A 248 -5.85 15.62 12.41
N ILE A 249 -4.77 16.30 12.04
CA ILE A 249 -4.78 17.68 11.55
C ILE A 249 -5.44 17.75 10.17
N LEU A 250 -4.95 16.95 9.21
CA LEU A 250 -5.34 17.03 7.80
C LEU A 250 -6.76 16.52 7.53
N GLN A 251 -7.38 15.80 8.45
CA GLN A 251 -8.78 15.38 8.36
C GLN A 251 -9.77 16.42 8.93
N THR A 252 -9.30 17.49 9.57
CA THR A 252 -10.20 18.56 10.01
C THR A 252 -10.80 19.31 8.82
N PRO A 253 -12.06 19.82 8.93
CA PRO A 253 -12.69 20.59 7.86
C PRO A 253 -11.90 21.84 7.45
N TYR A 254 -11.11 22.39 8.36
CA TYR A 254 -10.25 23.56 8.08
C TYR A 254 -9.03 23.17 7.22
N PHE A 255 -8.28 22.14 7.63
CA PHE A 255 -7.03 21.77 6.96
C PHE A 255 -7.23 21.00 5.65
N ILE A 256 -8.31 20.22 5.51
CA ILE A 256 -8.56 19.46 4.29
C ILE A 256 -8.69 20.37 3.06
N ARG A 257 -9.17 21.62 3.25
CA ARG A 257 -9.39 22.62 2.21
C ARG A 257 -8.19 23.52 1.94
N GLN A 258 -7.18 23.50 2.81
CA GLN A 258 -5.98 24.34 2.61
C GLN A 258 -5.12 23.79 1.48
N ALA A 259 -4.44 24.67 0.74
CA ALA A 259 -3.31 24.28 -0.11
C ALA A 259 -2.18 23.71 0.76
N GLU A 260 -1.37 22.83 0.19
CA GLU A 260 -0.31 22.13 0.91
C GLU A 260 0.72 23.08 1.53
N GLU A 261 1.04 24.17 0.82
CA GLU A 261 1.93 25.25 1.29
C GLU A 261 1.38 25.96 2.52
N ALA A 262 0.10 26.34 2.46
CA ALA A 262 -0.57 27.01 3.58
C ALA A 262 -0.70 26.09 4.79
N ALA A 263 -1.04 24.84 4.57
CA ALA A 263 -1.10 23.82 5.65
C ALA A 263 0.27 23.62 6.28
N ALA A 264 1.33 23.48 5.47
CA ALA A 264 2.71 23.34 5.95
C ALA A 264 3.16 24.53 6.79
N GLU A 265 2.82 25.75 6.36
CA GLU A 265 3.16 26.98 7.09
C GLU A 265 2.48 27.02 8.46
N LEU A 266 1.17 26.71 8.54
CA LEU A 266 0.43 26.67 9.79
C LEU A 266 0.98 25.61 10.77
N ILE A 267 1.29 24.42 10.25
CA ILE A 267 1.88 23.34 11.05
C ILE A 267 3.31 23.73 11.50
N ASN A 268 4.07 24.43 10.67
CA ASN A 268 5.39 24.94 11.06
C ASN A 268 5.29 25.99 12.18
N ARG A 269 4.29 26.89 12.14
CA ARG A 269 4.02 27.84 13.23
C ARG A 269 3.72 27.13 14.55
N TYR A 270 2.96 26.03 14.50
CA TYR A 270 2.69 25.18 15.65
C TYR A 270 4.00 24.64 16.24
N TRP A 271 4.85 24.04 15.43
CA TRP A 271 6.12 23.49 15.89
C TRP A 271 7.10 24.56 16.37
N CYS A 272 7.09 25.76 15.78
CA CYS A 272 7.86 26.90 16.31
C CYS A 272 7.37 27.31 17.71
N ALA A 273 6.09 27.19 18.00
CA ALA A 273 5.56 27.47 19.32
C ALA A 273 5.94 26.35 20.33
N ILE A 274 5.86 25.08 19.93
CA ILE A 274 6.30 23.93 20.73
C ILE A 274 7.80 24.04 21.05
N GLN A 275 8.64 24.42 20.09
CA GLN A 275 10.08 24.64 20.31
C GLN A 275 10.36 25.70 21.37
N LYS A 276 9.51 26.72 21.49
CA LYS A 276 9.63 27.73 22.55
C LYS A 276 9.29 27.20 23.93
N VAL A 277 8.50 26.14 24.03
CA VAL A 277 8.18 25.50 25.32
C VAL A 277 9.38 24.66 25.79
N TRP A 278 9.99 23.90 24.90
CA TRP A 278 11.11 22.99 25.21
C TRP A 278 12.28 23.19 24.25
N PRO A 279 12.99 24.33 24.28
CA PRO A 279 14.01 24.66 23.28
C PRO A 279 15.14 23.61 23.22
N GLU A 280 15.66 23.13 24.35
CA GLU A 280 16.76 22.17 24.42
C GLU A 280 16.40 20.81 23.82
N ALA A 281 15.12 20.41 23.88
CA ALA A 281 14.63 19.15 23.31
C ALA A 281 14.73 19.07 21.78
N PHE A 282 15.02 20.20 21.11
CA PHE A 282 15.22 20.28 19.65
C PHE A 282 16.70 20.34 19.23
N ASP A 283 17.64 20.47 20.18
CA ASP A 283 19.04 20.65 19.87
C ASP A 283 19.68 19.41 19.27
N ASN A 284 19.33 18.23 19.82
CA ASN A 284 19.88 16.96 19.37
C ASN A 284 18.78 15.87 19.25
N PRO A 285 18.41 15.47 18.04
CA PRO A 285 17.38 14.45 17.84
C PRO A 285 17.75 13.05 18.36
N ASP A 286 19.03 12.78 18.61
CA ASP A 286 19.43 11.49 19.20
C ASP A 286 19.24 11.45 20.72
N SER A 287 19.36 12.58 21.39
CA SER A 287 19.16 12.71 22.83
C SER A 287 17.68 12.84 23.24
N TYR A 288 16.82 13.31 22.36
CA TYR A 288 15.42 13.60 22.69
C TYR A 288 14.43 12.87 21.78
N VAL A 289 13.21 12.62 22.28
CA VAL A 289 12.15 11.94 21.53
C VAL A 289 11.07 12.88 21.00
N ILE A 290 11.14 14.19 21.26
CA ILE A 290 10.13 15.16 20.84
C ILE A 290 9.94 15.21 19.33
N GLN A 291 11.02 15.07 18.54
CA GLN A 291 10.99 14.97 17.09
C GLN A 291 10.98 13.51 16.58
N LYS A 292 10.91 12.50 17.46
CA LYS A 292 10.71 11.08 17.13
C LYS A 292 9.22 10.72 17.23
N SER A 293 8.88 9.45 16.99
CA SER A 293 7.48 9.00 16.97
C SER A 293 6.68 9.39 18.23
N PRO A 294 7.18 9.25 19.48
CA PRO A 294 6.42 9.65 20.65
C PRO A 294 5.93 11.11 20.59
N GLY A 295 6.86 12.05 20.37
CA GLY A 295 6.53 13.47 20.32
C GLY A 295 5.67 13.84 19.10
N VAL A 296 6.04 13.34 17.90
CA VAL A 296 5.34 13.68 16.67
C VAL A 296 3.88 13.23 16.70
N PHE A 297 3.60 11.99 17.12
CA PHE A 297 2.24 11.49 17.17
C PHE A 297 1.41 12.14 18.28
N SER A 298 1.96 12.31 19.48
CA SER A 298 1.22 12.91 20.59
C SER A 298 0.94 14.40 20.39
N LEU A 299 1.93 15.17 19.92
CA LEU A 299 1.76 16.61 19.69
C LEU A 299 0.86 16.89 18.48
N HIS A 300 0.92 16.09 17.40
CA HIS A 300 -0.04 16.23 16.30
C HIS A 300 -1.47 15.81 16.68
N GLU A 301 -1.65 14.91 17.65
CA GLU A 301 -2.98 14.56 18.17
C GLU A 301 -3.65 15.73 18.92
N LEU A 302 -2.83 16.62 19.56
CA LEU A 302 -3.31 17.84 20.23
C LEU A 302 -3.53 19.00 19.26
N ALA A 303 -2.82 19.03 18.15
CA ALA A 303 -2.76 20.18 17.27
C ALA A 303 -4.13 20.68 16.76
N PRO A 304 -5.13 19.83 16.43
CA PRO A 304 -6.44 20.30 16.02
C PRO A 304 -7.10 21.22 17.05
N GLU A 305 -7.07 20.86 18.33
CA GLU A 305 -7.63 21.66 19.44
C GLU A 305 -6.88 22.98 19.60
N VAL A 306 -5.55 22.94 19.54
CA VAL A 306 -4.70 24.13 19.62
C VAL A 306 -4.96 25.10 18.47
N PHE A 307 -5.15 24.58 17.25
CA PHE A 307 -5.50 25.40 16.10
C PHE A 307 -6.88 26.06 16.23
N GLU A 308 -7.85 25.34 16.78
CA GLU A 308 -9.18 25.88 17.05
C GLU A 308 -9.10 27.02 18.06
N MET A 309 -8.47 26.79 19.21
CA MET A 309 -8.24 27.83 20.23
C MET A 309 -7.49 29.05 19.70
N ALA A 310 -6.50 28.85 18.82
CA ALA A 310 -5.74 29.95 18.22
C ALA A 310 -6.60 30.78 17.26
N ARG A 311 -7.47 30.14 16.49
CA ARG A 311 -8.45 30.83 15.62
C ARG A 311 -9.44 31.63 16.44
N ASP A 312 -9.94 31.12 17.55
CA ASP A 312 -10.86 31.84 18.43
C ASP A 312 -10.21 33.08 19.05
N LYS A 313 -8.87 33.07 19.21
CA LYS A 313 -8.07 34.24 19.59
C LYS A 313 -7.78 35.21 18.44
N GLY A 314 -8.30 34.96 17.24
CA GLY A 314 -8.24 35.82 16.08
C GLY A 314 -7.36 35.35 14.94
N ASP A 315 -6.24 34.64 15.18
CA ASP A 315 -5.38 34.12 14.11
C ASP A 315 -4.42 33.00 14.59
N ILE A 316 -4.01 32.13 13.68
CA ILE A 316 -3.04 31.03 13.90
C ILE A 316 -1.61 31.59 13.76
N THR A 317 -1.18 32.40 14.72
CA THR A 317 0.19 32.92 14.82
C THR A 317 1.03 32.10 15.79
N VAL A 318 2.35 32.11 15.64
CA VAL A 318 3.28 31.50 16.63
C VAL A 318 3.01 32.03 18.05
N LYS A 319 2.69 33.33 18.17
CA LYS A 319 2.39 33.97 19.45
C LYS A 319 1.11 33.39 20.09
N ASN A 320 0.02 33.36 19.35
CA ASN A 320 -1.26 32.86 19.86
C ASN A 320 -1.19 31.37 20.20
N ILE A 321 -0.51 30.58 19.35
CA ILE A 321 -0.26 29.15 19.64
C ILE A 321 0.59 29.00 20.91
N TYR A 322 1.68 29.76 21.06
CA TYR A 322 2.55 29.72 22.23
C TYR A 322 1.79 30.03 23.52
N GLU A 323 0.94 31.04 23.53
CA GLU A 323 0.08 31.36 24.71
C GLU A 323 -0.87 30.21 25.10
N ILE A 324 -1.19 29.31 24.16
CA ILE A 324 -2.01 28.14 24.44
C ILE A 324 -1.15 26.96 24.95
N VAL A 325 0.01 26.73 24.29
CA VAL A 325 0.80 25.53 24.57
C VAL A 325 1.87 25.74 25.65
N LYS A 326 2.15 26.95 26.11
CA LYS A 326 3.18 27.23 27.13
C LYS A 326 2.94 26.48 28.45
N SER A 327 1.70 26.21 28.80
CA SER A 327 1.35 25.42 29.99
C SER A 327 1.70 23.94 29.89
N LEU A 328 1.98 23.43 28.70
CA LEU A 328 2.44 22.04 28.54
C LEU A 328 3.78 21.78 29.24
N ILE A 329 4.56 22.84 29.60
CA ILE A 329 5.78 22.72 30.38
C ILE A 329 5.55 22.09 31.76
N GLU A 330 4.31 22.15 32.27
CA GLU A 330 3.93 21.59 33.57
C GLU A 330 4.02 20.06 33.62
N ILE A 331 4.05 19.37 32.44
CA ILE A 331 4.28 17.92 32.40
C ILE A 331 5.74 17.56 32.73
N GLY A 332 6.66 18.49 32.52
CA GLY A 332 8.10 18.37 32.75
C GLY A 332 8.91 19.31 31.86
N GLY A 333 10.17 19.52 32.20
CA GLY A 333 11.14 20.28 31.41
C GLY A 333 11.58 19.54 30.13
N SER A 334 12.68 19.98 29.52
CA SER A 334 13.24 19.29 28.34
C SER A 334 13.68 17.86 28.67
N ASP A 335 14.06 17.57 29.91
CA ASP A 335 14.40 16.25 30.45
C ASP A 335 13.24 15.23 30.32
N TYR A 336 11.98 15.70 30.35
CA TYR A 336 10.82 14.83 30.07
C TYR A 336 10.89 14.16 28.70
N TRP A 337 11.52 14.80 27.73
CA TRP A 337 11.67 14.33 26.35
C TRP A 337 12.97 13.56 26.10
N GLU A 338 13.84 13.35 27.08
CA GLU A 338 15.09 12.61 26.90
C GLU A 338 14.83 11.16 26.50
N THR A 339 15.68 10.65 25.60
CA THR A 339 15.57 9.26 25.10
C THR A 339 15.76 8.21 26.20
N GLU A 340 16.56 8.53 27.24
CA GLU A 340 16.87 7.64 28.36
C GLU A 340 15.86 7.75 29.51
N ASN A 341 14.99 8.74 29.49
CA ASN A 341 13.96 8.93 30.51
C ASN A 341 12.74 8.05 30.26
N SER A 342 12.73 6.83 30.80
CA SER A 342 11.62 5.89 30.67
C SER A 342 10.33 6.32 31.40
N ASP A 343 10.44 7.20 32.39
CA ASP A 343 9.29 7.75 33.12
C ASP A 343 8.68 8.97 32.41
N GLY A 344 9.39 9.51 31.41
CA GLY A 344 8.96 10.57 30.52
C GLY A 344 8.36 10.09 29.22
N ALA A 345 8.44 10.93 28.19
CA ALA A 345 7.87 10.67 26.86
C ALA A 345 8.48 9.44 26.18
N ALA A 346 9.70 9.03 26.49
CA ALA A 346 10.35 7.85 25.92
C ALA A 346 9.70 6.52 26.34
N GLY A 347 9.00 6.49 27.48
CA GLY A 347 8.26 5.32 27.94
C GLY A 347 7.06 4.93 27.09
N TYR A 348 6.58 5.81 26.21
CA TYR A 348 5.44 5.56 25.33
C TYR A 348 5.92 5.00 23.98
N GLY A 349 6.02 3.67 23.86
CA GLY A 349 6.68 2.99 22.74
C GLY A 349 5.82 2.62 21.54
N ASN A 350 4.49 2.85 21.54
CA ASN A 350 3.56 2.41 20.49
C ASN A 350 2.37 3.37 20.32
N MET A 351 1.55 3.13 19.28
CA MET A 351 0.40 4.00 18.95
C MET A 351 -0.59 4.22 20.09
N LYS A 352 -0.80 3.21 20.95
CA LYS A 352 -1.66 3.35 22.14
C LYS A 352 -0.99 4.25 23.16
N GLY A 353 0.31 4.06 23.40
CA GLY A 353 1.10 4.89 24.28
C GLY A 353 1.13 6.35 23.81
N PHE A 354 1.31 6.61 22.51
CA PHE A 354 1.31 7.99 21.98
C PHE A 354 -0.02 8.72 22.22
N ARG A 355 -1.16 8.01 22.18
CA ARG A 355 -2.45 8.58 22.53
C ARG A 355 -2.60 8.84 24.03
N PHE A 356 -2.01 7.99 24.89
CA PHE A 356 -1.96 8.26 26.33
C PHE A 356 -1.10 9.50 26.59
N LEU A 357 0.09 9.61 26.02
CA LEU A 357 0.92 10.81 26.13
C LEU A 357 0.16 12.07 25.66
N ALA A 358 -0.58 11.98 24.55
CA ALA A 358 -1.42 13.09 24.10
C ALA A 358 -2.52 13.43 25.13
N SER A 359 -3.13 12.42 25.76
CA SER A 359 -4.13 12.63 26.82
C SER A 359 -3.54 13.29 28.06
N ASP A 360 -2.32 12.90 28.45
CA ASP A 360 -1.63 13.49 29.60
C ASP A 360 -1.26 14.94 29.32
N LEU A 361 -0.72 15.25 28.14
CA LEU A 361 -0.43 16.61 27.71
C LEU A 361 -1.70 17.48 27.64
N ARG A 362 -2.82 16.91 27.17
CA ARG A 362 -4.10 17.63 27.04
C ARG A 362 -4.60 18.20 28.36
N GLN A 363 -4.29 17.58 29.50
CA GLN A 363 -4.71 18.05 30.83
C GLN A 363 -4.15 19.44 31.18
N PHE A 364 -3.03 19.82 30.56
CA PHE A 364 -2.37 21.11 30.76
C PHE A 364 -2.79 22.16 29.73
N LEU A 365 -3.59 21.83 28.72
CA LEU A 365 -4.14 22.84 27.82
C LEU A 365 -5.20 23.69 28.53
N PRO A 366 -5.32 24.97 28.17
CA PRO A 366 -6.42 25.81 28.66
C PRO A 366 -7.76 25.15 28.38
N LYS A 367 -8.67 25.18 29.33
CA LYS A 367 -10.04 24.70 29.10
C LYS A 367 -10.76 25.69 28.20
N ILE A 368 -11.43 25.20 27.18
CA ILE A 368 -12.34 26.01 26.36
C ILE A 368 -13.52 26.38 27.30
N GLU A 369 -13.66 27.66 27.60
CA GLU A 369 -14.88 28.15 28.28
C GLU A 369 -16.04 27.97 27.28
N SER A 370 -16.96 27.07 27.62
CA SER A 370 -18.17 26.74 26.86
C SER A 370 -19.21 27.86 26.85
#